data_45aa6b096d26c5988a63e542960faa9f
#
_entry.id   45aa6b096d26c5988a63e542960faa9f
#
_cell.length_a   1.000
_cell.length_b   1.000
_cell.length_c   1.000
_cell.angle_alpha   90.00
_cell.angle_beta   90.00
_cell.angle_gamma   90.00
#
_symmetry.space_group_name_H-M   'P 1'
#
loop_
_entity.id
_entity.type
_entity.pdbx_description
1 polymer ?
#
loop_
_entity_poly.entity_id
_entity_poly.type
_entity_poly.pdbx_seq_one_letter_code
_entity_poly.pdbx_strand_id
1 'polypeptide(L)'
;VPKRHVAAYKRISRRAGKVWREHGALAYVECIADDVKPGKLTSFPQAVKLKPNEVVWFSWILYKSRAHRDKVNAKVMKDPRLADMMQPGAMPFDGKRMFWGGFKVAVRL
;
A
#
# COMPACT_ATOMS: atom_id res chain seq x y z
N VAL A 1 10.29 2.31 -1.73
CA VAL A 1 10.33 2.44 -3.21
C VAL A 1 11.57 3.22 -3.61
N PRO A 2 12.42 2.67 -4.48
CA PRO A 2 13.53 3.45 -5.03
C PRO A 2 13.03 4.72 -5.73
N LYS A 3 13.74 5.83 -5.52
CA LYS A 3 13.32 7.12 -6.09
C LYS A 3 13.14 7.08 -7.60
N ARG A 4 13.98 6.32 -8.32
CA ARG A 4 13.85 6.15 -9.78
C ARG A 4 12.59 5.39 -10.20
N HIS A 5 11.93 4.68 -9.27
CA HIS A 5 10.73 3.87 -9.54
C HIS A 5 9.43 4.53 -9.05
N VAL A 6 9.47 5.76 -8.56
CA VAL A 6 8.28 6.45 -8.02
C VAL A 6 7.18 6.57 -9.08
N ALA A 7 7.52 6.99 -10.29
CA ALA A 7 6.53 7.12 -11.36
C ALA A 7 5.90 5.77 -11.73
N ALA A 8 6.73 4.72 -11.83
CA ALA A 8 6.24 3.38 -12.12
C ALA A 8 5.33 2.85 -11.01
N TYR A 9 5.70 3.08 -9.75
CA TYR A 9 4.89 2.68 -8.60
C TYR A 9 3.54 3.42 -8.59
N LYS A 10 3.52 4.71 -8.88
CA LYS A 10 2.26 5.47 -8.98
C LYS A 10 1.30 4.88 -10.00
N ARG A 11 1.81 4.47 -11.15
CA ARG A 11 0.97 3.85 -12.19
C ARG A 11 0.40 2.52 -11.73
N ILE A 12 1.23 1.67 -11.14
CA ILE A 12 0.80 0.37 -10.62
C ILE A 12 -0.21 0.54 -9.48
N SER A 13 0.07 1.42 -8.55
CA SER A 13 -0.80 1.71 -7.41
C SER A 13 -2.16 2.24 -7.87
N ARG A 14 -2.19 3.14 -8.85
CA ARG A 14 -3.45 3.65 -9.41
C ARG A 14 -4.29 2.54 -10.03
N ARG A 15 -3.68 1.64 -10.78
CA ARG A 15 -4.36 0.49 -11.36
C ARG A 15 -4.88 -0.45 -10.28
N ALA A 16 -4.06 -0.75 -9.29
CA ALA A 16 -4.47 -1.57 -8.14
C ALA A 16 -5.63 -0.94 -7.38
N GLY A 17 -5.56 0.35 -7.11
CA GLY A 17 -6.62 1.09 -6.42
C GLY A 17 -7.95 1.03 -7.14
N LYS A 18 -7.96 1.10 -8.46
CA LYS A 18 -9.19 0.94 -9.26
C LYS A 18 -9.81 -0.44 -9.05
N VAL A 19 -8.99 -1.49 -8.99
CA VAL A 19 -9.47 -2.85 -8.74
C VAL A 19 -10.15 -2.93 -7.37
N TRP A 20 -9.50 -2.43 -6.32
CA TRP A 20 -10.09 -2.41 -4.98
C TRP A 20 -11.39 -1.62 -4.91
N ARG A 21 -11.42 -0.44 -5.54
CA ARG A 21 -12.62 0.40 -5.57
C ARG A 21 -13.77 -0.25 -6.31
N GLU A 22 -13.52 -0.88 -7.43
CA GLU A 22 -14.54 -1.60 -8.21
C GLU A 22 -15.13 -2.77 -7.44
N HIS A 23 -14.34 -3.45 -6.60
CA HIS A 23 -14.81 -4.54 -5.77
C HIS A 23 -15.44 -4.09 -4.44
N GLY A 24 -15.51 -2.79 -4.20
CA GLY A 24 -16.31 -2.24 -3.12
C GLY A 24 -15.57 -1.53 -2.00
N ALA A 25 -14.24 -1.40 -2.04
CA ALA A 25 -13.51 -0.59 -1.08
C ALA A 25 -14.03 0.84 -1.08
N LEU A 26 -14.19 1.45 0.10
CA LEU A 26 -14.71 2.80 0.23
C LEU A 26 -13.69 3.87 -0.15
N ALA A 27 -12.41 3.60 0.10
CA ALA A 27 -11.31 4.47 -0.28
C ALA A 27 -10.05 3.64 -0.46
N TYR A 28 -9.16 4.15 -1.31
CA TYR A 28 -7.83 3.61 -1.54
C TYR A 28 -6.89 4.81 -1.62
N VAL A 29 -5.98 4.93 -0.67
CA VAL A 29 -5.11 6.11 -0.54
C VAL A 29 -3.67 5.68 -0.41
N GLU A 30 -2.81 6.22 -1.25
CA GLU A 30 -1.37 6.03 -1.20
C GLU A 30 -0.69 7.37 -0.98
N CYS A 31 0.17 7.44 0.03
CA CYS A 31 0.90 8.64 0.37
C CYS A 31 2.39 8.41 0.24
N ILE A 32 3.08 9.33 -0.40
CA ILE A 32 4.54 9.36 -0.47
C ILE A 32 5.08 10.25 0.65
N ALA A 33 6.21 9.85 1.25
CA ALA A 33 6.84 10.63 2.30
C ALA A 33 7.16 12.05 1.82
N ASP A 34 6.82 13.03 2.64
CA ASP A 34 7.08 14.45 2.42
C ASP A 34 8.01 14.96 3.53
N ASP A 35 7.51 15.04 4.76
CA ASP A 35 8.29 15.45 5.92
C ASP A 35 8.38 14.27 6.90
N VAL A 36 9.24 13.31 6.58
CA VAL A 36 9.44 12.10 7.37
C VAL A 36 10.92 11.92 7.65
N LYS A 37 11.29 11.97 8.92
CA LYS A 37 12.69 11.90 9.38
C LYS A 37 12.93 10.67 10.25
N PRO A 38 14.18 10.17 10.32
CA PRO A 38 14.54 9.14 11.28
C PRO A 38 14.36 9.63 12.72
N GLY A 39 13.95 8.75 13.61
CA GLY A 39 13.83 9.02 15.03
C GLY A 39 14.94 8.34 15.84
N LYS A 40 14.91 8.54 17.18
CA LYS A 40 15.89 7.90 18.06
C LYS A 40 15.56 6.43 18.31
N LEU A 41 14.32 6.13 18.70
CA LEU A 41 13.89 4.76 18.99
C LEU A 41 13.37 4.06 17.77
N THR A 42 12.47 4.70 17.03
CA THR A 42 11.92 4.20 15.78
C THR A 42 11.37 5.35 14.94
N SER A 43 11.06 5.05 13.71
CA SER A 43 10.45 5.99 12.75
C SER A 43 9.99 5.20 11.52
N PHE A 44 9.29 5.86 10.62
CA PHE A 44 8.92 5.20 9.36
C PHE A 44 10.15 4.71 8.58
N PRO A 45 11.22 5.51 8.41
CA PRO A 45 12.43 5.00 7.74
C PRO A 45 13.06 3.81 8.42
N GLN A 46 13.15 3.82 9.76
CA GLN A 46 13.75 2.72 10.52
C GLN A 46 12.91 1.44 10.43
N ALA A 47 11.57 1.56 10.44
CA ALA A 47 10.67 0.41 10.37
C ALA A 47 10.83 -0.40 9.09
N VAL A 48 11.14 0.25 7.97
CA VAL A 48 11.33 -0.40 6.67
C VAL A 48 12.79 -0.52 6.25
N LYS A 49 13.73 -0.20 7.14
CA LYS A 49 15.17 -0.23 6.86
C LYS A 49 15.49 0.52 5.56
N LEU A 50 15.02 1.77 5.50
CA LEU A 50 15.09 2.60 4.30
C LEU A 50 16.52 2.82 3.85
N LYS A 51 16.77 2.61 2.57
CA LYS A 51 18.07 2.89 1.93
C LYS A 51 18.12 4.35 1.44
N PRO A 52 19.35 4.92 1.25
CA PRO A 52 19.48 6.34 0.89
C PRO A 52 18.77 6.77 -0.39
N ASN A 53 18.62 5.87 -1.36
CA ASN A 53 17.98 6.15 -2.64
C ASN A 53 16.50 5.75 -2.69
N GLU A 54 15.90 5.51 -1.54
CA GLU A 54 14.51 5.08 -1.41
C GLU A 54 13.66 6.14 -0.72
N VAL A 55 12.35 6.04 -0.93
CA VAL A 55 11.35 6.87 -0.28
C VAL A 55 10.26 5.98 0.33
N VAL A 56 9.82 6.33 1.54
CA VAL A 56 8.76 5.60 2.24
C VAL A 56 7.41 5.97 1.65
N TRP A 57 6.56 4.96 1.52
CA TRP A 57 5.14 5.13 1.18
C TRP A 57 4.28 4.60 2.31
N PHE A 58 3.21 5.32 2.58
CA PHE A 58 2.20 4.95 3.57
C PHE A 58 0.83 4.95 2.91
N SER A 59 0.08 3.86 3.08
CA SER A 59 -1.20 3.70 2.39
C SER A 59 -2.23 3.05 3.30
N TRP A 60 -3.50 3.30 2.99
CA TRP A 60 -4.60 2.59 3.62
C TRP A 60 -5.74 2.39 2.64
N ILE A 61 -6.53 1.36 2.94
CA ILE A 61 -7.75 1.05 2.22
C ILE A 61 -8.87 1.03 3.25
N LEU A 62 -9.96 1.76 2.99
CA LEU A 62 -11.08 1.88 3.90
C LEU A 62 -12.21 0.92 3.48
N TYR A 63 -12.76 0.21 4.45
CA TYR A 63 -13.89 -0.71 4.29
C TYR A 63 -14.98 -0.36 5.29
N LYS A 64 -16.22 -0.86 5.05
CA LYS A 64 -17.34 -0.65 5.99
C LYS A 64 -17.14 -1.38 7.31
N SER A 65 -16.52 -2.58 7.26
CA SER A 65 -16.33 -3.47 8.39
C SER A 65 -15.24 -4.48 8.05
N ARG A 66 -14.84 -5.28 9.02
CA ARG A 66 -13.92 -6.40 8.80
C ARG A 66 -14.52 -7.43 7.82
N ALA A 67 -15.80 -7.76 7.97
CA ALA A 67 -16.47 -8.70 7.07
C ALA A 67 -16.50 -8.17 5.63
N HIS A 68 -16.77 -6.87 5.46
CA HIS A 68 -16.73 -6.20 4.16
C HIS A 68 -15.32 -6.25 3.56
N ARG A 69 -14.29 -5.95 4.37
CA ARG A 69 -12.89 -6.05 3.94
C ARG A 69 -12.57 -7.45 3.42
N ASP A 70 -12.96 -8.49 4.16
CA ASP A 70 -12.66 -9.87 3.79
C ASP A 70 -13.32 -10.25 2.46
N LYS A 71 -14.55 -9.80 2.23
CA LYS A 71 -15.26 -10.01 0.95
C LYS A 71 -14.59 -9.28 -0.20
N VAL A 72 -14.26 -8.01 -0.01
CA VAL A 72 -13.58 -7.20 -1.05
C VAL A 72 -12.22 -7.81 -1.39
N ASN A 73 -11.42 -8.13 -0.38
CA ASN A 73 -10.09 -8.71 -0.60
C ASN A 73 -10.17 -10.07 -1.31
N ALA A 74 -11.16 -10.90 -0.99
CA ALA A 74 -11.35 -12.17 -1.66
C ALA A 74 -11.62 -11.99 -3.17
N LYS A 75 -12.44 -11.01 -3.53
CA LYS A 75 -12.73 -10.66 -4.93
C LYS A 75 -11.49 -10.10 -5.64
N VAL A 76 -10.76 -9.21 -4.97
CA VAL A 76 -9.55 -8.60 -5.52
C VAL A 76 -8.49 -9.65 -5.80
N MET A 77 -8.28 -10.61 -4.88
CA MET A 77 -7.28 -11.66 -5.05
C MET A 77 -7.60 -12.61 -6.22
N LYS A 78 -8.86 -12.68 -6.64
CA LYS A 78 -9.30 -13.47 -7.80
C LYS A 78 -9.32 -12.67 -9.09
N ASP A 79 -9.10 -11.36 -9.04
CA ASP A 79 -9.14 -10.50 -10.22
C ASP A 79 -7.87 -10.68 -11.04
N PRO A 80 -7.98 -11.03 -12.35
CA PRO A 80 -6.82 -11.22 -13.20
C PRO A 80 -5.91 -10.00 -13.31
N ARG A 81 -6.45 -8.80 -13.19
CA ARG A 81 -5.68 -7.56 -13.25
C ARG A 81 -4.69 -7.48 -12.08
N LEU A 82 -5.10 -7.92 -10.89
CA LEU A 82 -4.20 -7.95 -9.74
C LEU A 82 -3.14 -9.05 -9.89
N ALA A 83 -3.51 -10.21 -10.40
CA ALA A 83 -2.57 -11.31 -10.64
C ALA A 83 -1.39 -10.86 -11.50
N ASP A 84 -1.64 -10.08 -12.54
CA ASP A 84 -0.59 -9.51 -13.40
C ASP A 84 0.36 -8.60 -12.64
N MET A 85 -0.17 -7.81 -11.70
CA MET A 85 0.63 -6.90 -10.87
C MET A 85 1.44 -7.65 -9.81
N MET A 86 1.02 -8.86 -9.43
CA MET A 86 1.66 -9.67 -8.38
C MET A 86 2.69 -10.66 -8.92
N GLN A 87 2.99 -10.64 -10.21
CA GLN A 87 4.02 -11.49 -10.80
C GLN A 87 5.39 -11.17 -10.18
N PRO A 88 6.27 -12.18 -10.03
CA PRO A 88 7.62 -11.95 -9.52
C PRO A 88 8.34 -10.86 -10.32
N GLY A 89 8.90 -9.87 -9.62
CA GLY A 89 9.61 -8.76 -10.26
C GLY A 89 8.73 -7.66 -10.86
N ALA A 90 7.40 -7.80 -10.81
CA ALA A 90 6.49 -6.77 -11.32
C ALA A 90 6.44 -5.52 -10.44
N MET A 91 6.65 -5.69 -9.13
CA MET A 91 6.61 -4.57 -8.18
C MET A 91 7.97 -3.87 -8.12
N PRO A 92 8.01 -2.54 -8.30
CA PRO A 92 9.25 -1.79 -8.36
C PRO A 92 9.80 -1.42 -6.97
N PHE A 93 9.69 -2.33 -6.00
CA PHE A 93 10.22 -2.18 -4.65
C PHE A 93 10.48 -3.54 -4.00
N ASP A 94 11.20 -3.52 -2.88
CA ASP A 94 11.50 -4.74 -2.11
C ASP A 94 10.31 -5.09 -1.20
N GLY A 95 9.52 -6.07 -1.62
CA GLY A 95 8.33 -6.53 -0.89
C GLY A 95 8.62 -7.14 0.48
N LYS A 96 9.86 -7.56 0.75
CA LYS A 96 10.25 -8.11 2.05
C LYS A 96 10.22 -7.07 3.16
N ARG A 97 10.32 -5.80 2.81
CA ARG A 97 10.31 -4.68 3.77
C ARG A 97 8.96 -3.99 3.86
N MET A 98 7.96 -4.50 3.15
CA MET A 98 6.57 -4.07 3.26
C MET A 98 5.90 -4.82 4.40
N PHE A 99 5.08 -4.13 5.17
CA PHE A 99 4.25 -4.75 6.20
C PHE A 99 2.86 -4.10 6.23
N TRP A 100 1.90 -4.84 6.75
CA TRP A 100 0.51 -4.38 6.79
C TRP A 100 -0.21 -4.99 7.98
N GLY A 101 -1.39 -4.45 8.29
CA GLY A 101 -2.26 -4.98 9.32
C GLY A 101 -3.67 -4.43 9.19
N GLY A 102 -4.61 -5.10 9.81
CA GLY A 102 -5.99 -4.63 9.90
C GLY A 102 -6.19 -3.75 11.13
N PHE A 103 -6.79 -2.60 10.92
CA PHE A 103 -7.09 -1.64 11.97
C PHE A 103 -8.57 -1.32 11.97
N LYS A 104 -9.14 -1.14 13.16
CA LYS A 104 -10.51 -0.72 13.33
C LYS A 104 -10.54 0.78 13.63
N VAL A 105 -11.41 1.51 12.93
CA VAL A 105 -11.62 2.93 13.27
C VAL A 105 -12.16 3.01 14.69
N ALA A 106 -11.44 3.70 15.56
CA ALA A 106 -11.84 3.88 16.95
C ALA A 106 -12.55 5.23 17.17
N VAL A 107 -12.09 6.26 16.46
CA VAL A 107 -12.66 7.61 16.54
C VAL A 107 -12.76 8.19 15.13
N ARG A 108 -13.92 8.73 14.81
CA ARG A 108 -14.17 9.42 13.56
C ARG A 108 -14.98 10.67 13.83
N LEU A 109 -14.41 11.83 13.59
CA LEU A 109 -15.03 13.13 13.82
C LEU A 109 -15.65 13.71 12.55
#